data_9b6847c7d42c76efb5f6b96b898852b9
#
_entry.id   9b6847c7d42c76efb5f6b96b898852b9
#
_cell.length_a   1.000
_cell.length_b   1.000
_cell.length_c   1.000
_cell.angle_alpha   90.00
_cell.angle_beta   90.00
_cell.angle_gamma   90.00
#
_symmetry.space_group_name_H-M   'P 1'
#
loop_
_entity.id
_entity.type
_entity.pdbx_description
1 polymer ?
#
loop_
_entity_poly.entity_id
_entity_poly.type
_entity_poly.pdbx_seq_one_letter_code
_entity_poly.pdbx_strand_id
1 'polypeptide(L)'
;NEEAVKNTAFVPPKSERVKWVNHFTGVDVATGEEVIDETIRFAEKQGWGSGVTKYRLRDWGLSRQRYWGCPIPVVHCDSCGLVAEKKENLPIKLPDDVKFDKPGNPLDRHETWRKCKCPECDGPALRETDTMDTFVDSSWYFTRFTSYNSTTPTDEKEINYWMNVDQYIGGVEHA
;
A
#
# COMPACT_ATOMS: atom_id res chain seq x y z
N ASN A 1 -16.80 -35.25 14.79
CA ASN A 1 -16.99 -35.96 13.50
C ASN A 1 -15.83 -36.94 13.24
N GLU A 2 -15.72 -37.96 14.08
CA GLU A 2 -14.63 -38.97 13.97
C GLU A 2 -14.68 -39.78 12.67
N GLU A 3 -15.87 -39.94 12.06
CA GLU A 3 -16.03 -40.67 10.80
C GLU A 3 -15.57 -39.85 9.57
N ALA A 4 -15.73 -38.53 9.59
CA ALA A 4 -15.27 -37.68 8.49
C ALA A 4 -13.73 -37.61 8.42
N VAL A 5 -13.06 -37.71 9.56
CA VAL A 5 -11.58 -37.70 9.65
C VAL A 5 -10.96 -39.01 9.16
N LYS A 6 -11.70 -40.11 9.14
CA LYS A 6 -11.19 -41.41 8.69
C LYS A 6 -11.05 -41.54 7.17
N ASN A 7 -11.80 -40.78 6.39
CA ASN A 7 -11.89 -40.95 4.93
C ASN A 7 -11.53 -39.73 4.10
N THR A 8 -11.42 -38.54 4.72
CA THR A 8 -11.08 -37.29 4.01
C THR A 8 -10.40 -36.35 4.96
N ALA A 9 -9.35 -35.67 4.52
CA ALA A 9 -8.70 -34.62 5.33
C ALA A 9 -9.74 -33.50 5.60
N PHE A 10 -10.15 -33.38 6.84
CA PHE A 10 -11.08 -32.35 7.29
C PHE A 10 -10.29 -31.12 7.78
N VAL A 11 -10.50 -29.99 7.13
CA VAL A 11 -9.97 -28.71 7.57
C VAL A 11 -11.14 -27.85 8.02
N PRO A 12 -11.30 -27.61 9.33
CA PRO A 12 -12.37 -26.75 9.83
C PRO A 12 -12.17 -25.30 9.36
N PRO A 13 -13.24 -24.51 9.27
CA PRO A 13 -13.12 -23.06 9.07
C PRO A 13 -12.18 -22.44 10.13
N LYS A 14 -11.36 -21.47 9.74
CA LYS A 14 -10.38 -20.86 10.65
C LYS A 14 -11.02 -20.20 11.89
N SER A 15 -12.27 -19.80 11.79
CA SER A 15 -13.06 -19.19 12.86
C SER A 15 -13.71 -20.21 13.81
N GLU A 16 -13.71 -21.51 13.47
CA GLU A 16 -14.28 -22.54 14.32
C GLU A 16 -13.33 -22.90 15.45
N ARG A 17 -13.86 -22.98 16.70
CA ARG A 17 -13.09 -23.44 17.86
C ARG A 17 -13.04 -24.96 17.88
N VAL A 18 -11.84 -25.49 17.80
CA VAL A 18 -11.57 -26.93 17.80
C VAL A 18 -10.59 -27.30 18.88
N LYS A 19 -10.59 -28.59 19.27
CA LYS A 19 -9.62 -29.11 20.22
C LYS A 19 -8.31 -29.45 19.50
N TRP A 20 -7.21 -28.89 20.00
CA TRP A 20 -5.86 -29.13 19.52
C TRP A 20 -5.17 -30.20 20.38
N VAL A 21 -4.93 -31.36 19.80
CA VAL A 21 -4.35 -32.48 20.52
C VAL A 21 -2.82 -32.38 20.49
N ASN A 22 -2.21 -32.37 21.68
CA ASN A 22 -0.73 -32.33 21.81
C ASN A 22 -0.05 -31.14 21.13
N HIS A 23 -0.70 -30.00 21.05
CA HIS A 23 -0.05 -28.81 20.51
C HIS A 23 1.08 -28.33 21.44
N PHE A 24 2.27 -28.09 20.90
CA PHE A 24 3.49 -27.79 21.66
C PHE A 24 3.42 -26.50 22.47
N THR A 25 2.52 -25.56 22.15
CA THR A 25 2.27 -24.34 22.92
C THR A 25 1.36 -24.59 24.14
N GLY A 26 0.74 -25.76 24.25
CA GLY A 26 -0.21 -26.10 25.31
C GLY A 26 -1.65 -25.61 25.04
N VAL A 27 -1.95 -25.08 23.87
CA VAL A 27 -3.32 -24.69 23.50
C VAL A 27 -4.20 -25.94 23.41
N ASP A 28 -5.37 -25.90 24.09
CA ASP A 28 -6.33 -27.02 24.09
C ASP A 28 -7.54 -26.76 23.20
N VAL A 29 -8.27 -25.64 23.38
CA VAL A 29 -9.43 -25.30 22.56
C VAL A 29 -9.29 -23.87 22.06
N ALA A 30 -9.12 -23.70 20.74
CA ALA A 30 -8.92 -22.41 20.10
C ALA A 30 -9.34 -22.43 18.64
N THR A 31 -9.50 -21.27 18.05
CA THR A 31 -9.61 -21.10 16.59
C THR A 31 -8.26 -21.27 15.92
N GLY A 32 -8.25 -21.50 14.61
CA GLY A 32 -7.00 -21.58 13.84
C GLY A 32 -6.19 -20.29 13.91
N GLU A 33 -6.81 -19.11 13.98
CA GLU A 33 -6.14 -17.81 14.10
C GLU A 33 -5.50 -17.65 15.49
N GLU A 34 -6.23 -17.95 16.57
CA GLU A 34 -5.70 -17.91 17.93
C GLU A 34 -4.47 -18.81 18.10
N VAL A 35 -4.47 -19.99 17.47
CA VAL A 35 -3.32 -20.92 17.53
C VAL A 35 -2.14 -20.40 16.73
N ILE A 36 -2.36 -19.77 15.60
CA ILE A 36 -1.28 -19.13 14.81
C ILE A 36 -0.60 -18.04 15.66
N ASP A 37 -1.38 -17.16 16.28
CA ASP A 37 -0.85 -16.08 17.12
C ASP A 37 -0.09 -16.62 18.33
N GLU A 38 -0.62 -17.66 18.98
CA GLU A 38 0.08 -18.28 20.11
C GLU A 38 1.35 -18.99 19.69
N THR A 39 1.36 -19.63 18.53
CA THR A 39 2.55 -20.23 17.94
C THR A 39 3.64 -19.21 17.65
N ILE A 40 3.26 -18.06 17.09
CA ILE A 40 4.18 -16.94 16.81
C ILE A 40 4.77 -16.43 18.12
N ARG A 41 3.93 -16.12 19.11
CA ARG A 41 4.39 -15.66 20.44
C ARG A 41 5.32 -16.66 21.13
N PHE A 42 5.01 -17.95 21.01
CA PHE A 42 5.86 -19.00 21.55
C PHE A 42 7.23 -19.03 20.87
N ALA A 43 7.25 -18.99 19.53
CA ALA A 43 8.49 -18.99 18.75
C ALA A 43 9.38 -17.75 19.05
N GLU A 44 8.77 -16.57 19.20
CA GLU A 44 9.45 -15.35 19.61
C GLU A 44 10.07 -15.47 21.01
N LYS A 45 9.31 -15.99 21.96
CA LYS A 45 9.78 -16.23 23.33
C LYS A 45 10.94 -17.22 23.40
N GLN A 46 10.96 -18.21 22.52
CA GLN A 46 12.06 -19.18 22.42
C GLN A 46 13.26 -18.68 21.62
N GLY A 47 13.16 -17.52 20.98
CA GLY A 47 14.19 -17.02 20.08
C GLY A 47 14.32 -17.79 18.75
N TRP A 48 13.27 -18.53 18.36
CA TRP A 48 13.30 -19.33 17.11
C TRP A 48 12.99 -18.51 15.87
N GLY A 49 12.36 -17.34 16.03
CA GLY A 49 11.98 -16.45 14.93
C GLY A 49 11.08 -15.33 15.38
N SER A 50 10.54 -14.59 14.45
CA SER A 50 9.60 -13.48 14.67
C SER A 50 8.43 -13.56 13.71
N GLY A 51 7.27 -13.06 14.13
CA GLY A 51 6.11 -12.90 13.28
C GLY A 51 6.40 -11.97 12.10
N VAL A 52 6.05 -12.39 10.90
CA VAL A 52 6.20 -11.58 9.68
C VAL A 52 4.87 -11.56 8.94
N THR A 53 4.34 -10.37 8.72
CA THR A 53 3.19 -10.19 7.84
C THR A 53 3.64 -10.18 6.38
N LYS A 54 3.16 -11.14 5.59
CA LYS A 54 3.37 -11.16 4.14
C LYS A 54 2.06 -10.82 3.44
N TYR A 55 2.08 -9.72 2.67
CA TYR A 55 0.96 -9.37 1.81
C TYR A 55 0.90 -10.28 0.58
N ARG A 56 -0.30 -10.64 0.16
CA ARG A 56 -0.52 -11.45 -1.06
C ARG A 56 -0.54 -10.62 -2.33
N LEU A 57 -0.46 -9.30 -2.21
CA LEU A 57 -0.36 -8.40 -3.35
C LEU A 57 0.97 -8.67 -4.06
N ARG A 58 0.94 -8.86 -5.37
CA ARG A 58 2.16 -8.95 -6.17
C ARG A 58 2.76 -7.57 -6.38
N ASP A 59 4.07 -7.48 -6.36
CA ASP A 59 4.76 -6.26 -6.76
C ASP A 59 4.42 -5.93 -8.22
N TRP A 60 4.22 -4.67 -8.49
CA TRP A 60 3.92 -4.15 -9.81
C TRP A 60 4.64 -2.81 -10.02
N GLY A 61 4.99 -2.51 -11.27
CA GLY A 61 5.65 -1.26 -11.61
C GLY A 61 4.70 -0.08 -11.43
N LEU A 62 5.02 0.83 -10.53
CA LEU A 62 4.23 2.02 -10.22
C LEU A 62 4.38 3.11 -11.28
N SER A 63 5.58 3.29 -11.80
CA SER A 63 5.97 4.40 -12.69
C SER A 63 5.34 4.33 -14.06
N ARG A 64 4.88 5.47 -14.57
CA ARG A 64 4.38 5.66 -15.93
C ARG A 64 5.06 6.86 -16.56
N GLN A 65 5.64 6.68 -17.75
CA GLN A 65 6.34 7.67 -18.53
C GLN A 65 5.34 8.50 -19.36
N ARG A 66 4.51 9.29 -18.65
CA ARG A 66 3.45 10.09 -19.26
C ARG A 66 3.17 11.35 -18.44
N TYR A 67 2.55 12.35 -19.05
CA TYR A 67 2.22 13.61 -18.41
C TYR A 67 1.15 13.48 -17.31
N TRP A 68 0.04 12.78 -17.59
CA TRP A 68 -1.09 12.69 -16.65
C TRP A 68 -0.85 11.66 -15.55
N GLY A 69 -1.42 11.91 -14.40
CA GLY A 69 -1.34 11.09 -13.20
C GLY A 69 -0.72 11.84 -12.02
N CYS A 70 -0.64 11.22 -10.86
CA CYS A 70 0.02 11.79 -9.70
C CYS A 70 1.54 11.77 -9.88
N PRO A 71 2.24 12.91 -9.82
CA PRO A 71 3.70 12.92 -9.83
C PRO A 71 4.27 12.12 -8.66
N ILE A 72 5.31 11.35 -8.90
CA ILE A 72 6.04 10.64 -7.84
C ILE A 72 6.87 11.67 -7.07
N PRO A 73 6.66 11.86 -5.75
CA PRO A 73 7.27 12.93 -4.99
C PRO A 73 8.70 12.58 -4.54
N VAL A 74 9.58 12.35 -5.51
CA VAL A 74 11.01 12.10 -5.28
C VAL A 74 11.88 12.99 -6.16
N VAL A 75 13.11 13.14 -5.72
CA VAL A 75 14.11 14.00 -6.35
C VAL A 75 15.40 13.20 -6.52
N HIS A 76 16.03 13.33 -7.68
CA HIS A 76 17.33 12.76 -7.99
C HIS A 76 18.41 13.80 -7.72
N CYS A 77 19.26 13.54 -6.75
CA CYS A 77 20.39 14.41 -6.35
C CYS A 77 21.70 13.68 -6.60
N ASP A 78 22.68 14.34 -7.23
CA ASP A 78 23.99 13.74 -7.47
C ASP A 78 24.76 13.39 -6.18
N SER A 79 24.52 14.14 -5.11
CA SER A 79 25.20 13.93 -3.82
C SER A 79 24.45 12.99 -2.88
N CYS A 80 23.10 13.06 -2.84
CA CYS A 80 22.29 12.33 -1.87
C CYS A 80 21.59 11.10 -2.48
N GLY A 81 21.63 10.95 -3.81
CA GLY A 81 20.90 9.90 -4.52
C GLY A 81 19.41 10.22 -4.65
N LEU A 82 18.56 9.22 -4.44
CA LEU A 82 17.12 9.34 -4.49
C LEU A 82 16.57 9.85 -3.15
N VAL A 83 15.94 11.02 -3.16
CA VAL A 83 15.47 11.73 -1.96
C VAL A 83 13.97 11.96 -2.06
N ALA A 84 13.22 11.65 -1.00
CA ALA A 84 11.80 11.96 -0.92
C ALA A 84 11.58 13.48 -0.79
N GLU A 85 10.54 13.99 -1.45
CA GLU A 85 10.16 15.40 -1.32
C GLU A 85 9.64 15.70 0.09
N LYS A 86 9.88 16.92 0.58
CA LYS A 86 9.38 17.36 1.88
C LYS A 86 7.86 17.47 1.87
N LYS A 87 7.23 17.12 3.00
CA LYS A 87 5.76 17.16 3.15
C LYS A 87 5.17 18.55 2.87
N GLU A 88 5.91 19.60 3.20
CA GLU A 88 5.52 21.00 2.99
C GLU A 88 5.43 21.38 1.52
N ASN A 89 6.14 20.65 0.65
CA ASN A 89 6.15 20.88 -0.80
C ASN A 89 5.07 20.09 -1.56
N LEU A 90 4.28 19.30 -0.84
CA LEU A 90 3.19 18.53 -1.43
C LEU A 90 1.90 19.37 -1.52
N PRO A 91 1.06 19.14 -2.55
CA PRO A 91 1.26 18.21 -3.66
C PRO A 91 2.22 18.74 -4.73
N ILE A 92 2.97 17.85 -5.35
CA ILE A 92 3.72 18.20 -6.57
C ILE A 92 2.73 18.40 -7.71
N LYS A 93 2.68 19.61 -8.25
CA LYS A 93 1.75 19.97 -9.33
C LYS A 93 2.43 19.77 -10.69
N LEU A 94 1.69 19.21 -11.64
CA LEU A 94 2.11 19.14 -13.03
C LEU A 94 2.18 20.54 -13.63
N PRO A 95 3.13 20.81 -14.54
CA PRO A 95 3.20 22.09 -15.24
C PRO A 95 2.11 22.22 -16.30
N ASP A 96 1.56 23.42 -16.48
CA ASP A 96 0.51 23.69 -17.46
C ASP A 96 1.08 24.00 -18.86
N ASP A 97 2.36 24.35 -18.97
CA ASP A 97 3.04 24.78 -20.20
C ASP A 97 3.77 23.63 -20.92
N VAL A 98 3.17 22.44 -20.90
CA VAL A 98 3.73 21.23 -21.51
C VAL A 98 3.47 21.19 -23.02
N LYS A 99 4.50 20.76 -23.78
CA LYS A 99 4.41 20.56 -25.23
C LYS A 99 4.37 19.07 -25.57
N PHE A 100 3.39 18.68 -26.37
CA PHE A 100 3.19 17.31 -26.87
C PHE A 100 3.63 17.15 -28.35
N ASP A 101 4.59 17.95 -28.78
CA ASP A 101 5.08 18.01 -30.13
C ASP A 101 6.04 16.88 -30.53
N LYS A 102 6.51 16.11 -29.57
CA LYS A 102 7.48 15.02 -29.75
C LYS A 102 7.10 13.76 -28.98
N PRO A 103 7.46 12.57 -29.49
CA PRO A 103 7.28 11.32 -28.75
C PRO A 103 8.03 11.29 -27.40
N GLY A 104 7.57 10.46 -26.46
CA GLY A 104 8.16 10.25 -25.14
C GLY A 104 7.56 11.13 -24.04
N ASN A 105 8.10 11.01 -22.83
CA ASN A 105 7.60 11.75 -21.68
C ASN A 105 7.87 13.25 -21.80
N PRO A 106 6.84 14.11 -21.86
CA PRO A 106 7.04 15.56 -21.99
C PRO A 106 7.61 16.18 -20.70
N LEU A 107 7.38 15.60 -19.54
CA LEU A 107 7.93 16.06 -18.25
C LEU A 107 9.45 15.93 -18.21
N ASP A 108 9.98 14.88 -18.83
CA ASP A 108 11.43 14.67 -18.90
C ASP A 108 12.16 15.76 -19.70
N ARG A 109 11.43 16.38 -20.66
CA ARG A 109 11.95 17.47 -21.50
C ARG A 109 11.63 18.86 -20.96
N HIS A 110 10.89 18.96 -19.84
CA HIS A 110 10.48 20.26 -19.31
C HIS A 110 11.66 20.98 -18.65
N GLU A 111 12.08 22.10 -19.24
CA GLU A 111 13.34 22.76 -18.87
C GLU A 111 13.38 23.33 -17.45
N THR A 112 12.25 23.80 -16.94
CA THR A 112 12.15 24.46 -15.63
C THR A 112 11.57 23.57 -14.57
N TRP A 113 10.45 22.91 -14.82
CA TRP A 113 9.73 22.10 -13.83
C TRP A 113 10.58 20.94 -13.29
N ARG A 114 11.37 20.30 -14.14
CA ARG A 114 12.25 19.21 -13.76
C ARG A 114 13.35 19.63 -12.79
N LYS A 115 13.84 20.87 -12.89
CA LYS A 115 14.92 21.38 -12.06
C LYS A 115 14.40 21.82 -10.70
N CYS A 116 15.03 21.35 -9.62
CA CYS A 116 14.66 21.71 -8.26
C CYS A 116 15.89 21.73 -7.35
N LYS A 117 15.67 22.03 -6.08
CA LYS A 117 16.66 21.85 -5.02
C LYS A 117 16.46 20.52 -4.33
N CYS A 118 17.53 19.89 -3.92
CA CYS A 118 17.48 18.68 -3.12
C CYS A 118 16.88 18.98 -1.75
N PRO A 119 15.88 18.22 -1.29
CA PRO A 119 15.27 18.41 0.02
C PRO A 119 16.23 18.21 1.21
N GLU A 120 17.32 17.46 1.03
CA GLU A 120 18.30 17.19 2.08
C GLU A 120 19.45 18.19 2.09
N CYS A 121 20.10 18.42 0.94
CA CYS A 121 21.34 19.22 0.90
C CYS A 121 21.19 20.61 0.25
N ASP A 122 19.99 20.98 -0.21
CA ASP A 122 19.69 22.22 -0.95
C ASP A 122 20.50 22.43 -2.26
N GLY A 123 21.28 21.43 -2.66
CA GLY A 123 22.01 21.43 -3.91
C GLY A 123 21.09 21.28 -5.13
N PRO A 124 21.63 21.48 -6.36
CA PRO A 124 20.87 21.27 -7.58
C PRO A 124 20.44 19.80 -7.71
N ALA A 125 19.19 19.60 -8.12
CA ALA A 125 18.60 18.26 -8.26
C ALA A 125 17.54 18.24 -9.37
N LEU A 126 17.09 17.06 -9.74
CA LEU A 126 16.07 16.86 -10.76
C LEU A 126 14.86 16.14 -10.14
N ARG A 127 13.65 16.65 -10.42
CA ARG A 127 12.41 15.95 -10.06
C ARG A 127 12.30 14.64 -10.83
N GLU A 128 11.66 13.65 -10.20
CA GLU A 128 11.15 12.50 -10.91
C GLU A 128 10.12 12.96 -11.95
N THR A 129 10.21 12.44 -13.15
CA THR A 129 9.36 12.81 -14.28
C THR A 129 8.28 11.77 -14.57
N ASP A 130 8.36 10.60 -13.95
CA ASP A 130 7.32 9.61 -14.03
C ASP A 130 6.14 9.99 -13.14
N THR A 131 4.95 9.61 -13.58
CA THR A 131 3.72 9.72 -12.79
C THR A 131 3.33 8.33 -12.28
N MET A 132 2.54 8.30 -11.24
CA MET A 132 2.02 7.05 -10.69
C MET A 132 0.96 6.45 -11.62
N ASP A 133 0.88 5.13 -11.65
CA ASP A 133 -0.26 4.43 -12.23
C ASP A 133 -1.56 4.91 -11.59
N THR A 134 -2.59 5.08 -12.40
CA THR A 134 -3.90 5.57 -11.93
C THR A 134 -4.58 4.65 -10.93
N PHE A 135 -4.16 3.40 -10.82
CA PHE A 135 -4.60 2.49 -9.76
C PHE A 135 -4.29 2.99 -8.36
N VAL A 136 -3.25 3.80 -8.19
CA VAL A 136 -2.94 4.43 -6.90
C VAL A 136 -4.09 5.30 -6.40
N ASP A 137 -4.76 6.02 -7.31
CA ASP A 137 -5.93 6.84 -6.97
C ASP A 137 -7.21 6.02 -6.95
N SER A 138 -7.42 5.17 -7.96
CA SER A 138 -8.66 4.43 -8.14
C SER A 138 -8.88 3.31 -7.12
N SER A 139 -7.83 2.86 -6.42
CA SER A 139 -7.94 1.83 -5.39
C SER A 139 -8.51 2.33 -4.06
N TRP A 140 -8.60 3.63 -3.84
CA TRP A 140 -9.06 4.20 -2.56
C TRP A 140 -9.95 5.45 -2.68
N TYR A 141 -10.29 5.91 -3.88
CA TYR A 141 -11.07 7.12 -4.11
C TYR A 141 -12.39 7.16 -3.34
N PHE A 142 -13.03 6.02 -3.15
CA PHE A 142 -14.30 5.89 -2.42
C PHE A 142 -14.14 6.23 -0.93
N THR A 143 -13.01 5.94 -0.32
CA THR A 143 -12.73 6.38 1.06
C THR A 143 -12.54 7.89 1.13
N ARG A 144 -11.98 8.52 0.09
CA ARG A 144 -11.85 9.97 0.00
C ARG A 144 -13.19 10.70 -0.01
N PHE A 145 -14.22 10.09 -0.57
CA PHE A 145 -15.58 10.68 -0.57
C PHE A 145 -16.14 10.88 0.84
N THR A 146 -15.73 10.07 1.81
CA THR A 146 -16.18 10.24 3.20
C THR A 146 -15.66 11.52 3.82
N SER A 147 -14.55 12.07 3.33
CA SER A 147 -13.85 13.21 3.93
C SER A 147 -13.21 14.13 2.89
N TYR A 148 -14.00 14.54 1.88
CA TYR A 148 -13.51 15.32 0.73
C TYR A 148 -12.85 16.66 1.09
N ASN A 149 -13.21 17.27 2.24
CA ASN A 149 -12.64 18.52 2.74
C ASN A 149 -11.39 18.33 3.63
N SER A 150 -11.00 17.08 3.93
CA SER A 150 -9.84 16.82 4.79
C SER A 150 -8.54 17.28 4.15
N THR A 151 -7.62 17.79 4.95
CA THR A 151 -6.25 18.12 4.54
C THR A 151 -5.34 16.88 4.50
N THR A 152 -5.78 15.77 5.09
CA THR A 152 -5.18 14.44 4.98
C THR A 152 -5.88 13.63 3.89
N PRO A 153 -5.31 12.55 3.38
CA PRO A 153 -5.99 11.68 2.39
C PRO A 153 -7.39 11.26 2.83
N THR A 154 -7.55 10.95 4.09
CA THR A 154 -8.81 10.57 4.72
C THR A 154 -8.88 11.10 6.15
N ASP A 155 -10.09 11.21 6.72
CA ASP A 155 -10.32 11.52 8.13
C ASP A 155 -10.78 10.25 8.84
N GLU A 156 -10.09 9.86 9.91
CA GLU A 156 -10.34 8.62 10.63
C GLU A 156 -11.77 8.55 11.21
N LYS A 157 -12.29 9.66 11.71
CA LYS A 157 -13.62 9.72 12.28
C LYS A 157 -14.70 9.50 11.22
N GLU A 158 -14.54 10.14 10.07
CA GLU A 158 -15.47 10.02 8.95
C GLU A 158 -15.42 8.60 8.36
N ILE A 159 -14.23 8.03 8.21
CA ILE A 159 -14.09 6.63 7.76
C ILE A 159 -14.77 5.68 8.74
N ASN A 160 -14.50 5.80 10.03
CA ASN A 160 -15.10 4.91 11.04
C ASN A 160 -16.63 4.99 11.10
N TYR A 161 -17.20 6.13 10.69
CA TYR A 161 -18.65 6.31 10.61
C TYR A 161 -19.26 5.74 9.30
N TRP A 162 -18.63 6.00 8.13
CA TRP A 162 -19.20 5.71 6.83
C TRP A 162 -18.78 4.35 6.24
N MET A 163 -17.67 3.78 6.68
CA MET A 163 -17.19 2.46 6.24
C MET A 163 -17.60 1.41 7.29
N ASN A 164 -17.94 0.19 6.94
CA ASN A 164 -17.73 -0.53 5.70
C ASN A 164 -18.88 -0.29 4.71
N VAL A 165 -18.55 -0.29 3.45
CA VAL A 165 -19.54 -0.19 2.38
C VAL A 165 -20.38 -1.46 2.33
N ASP A 166 -21.72 -1.33 2.42
CA ASP A 166 -22.63 -2.48 2.35
C ASP A 166 -22.74 -3.06 0.93
N GLN A 167 -22.56 -2.20 -0.07
CA GLN A 167 -22.59 -2.60 -1.47
C GLN A 167 -21.71 -1.68 -2.32
N TYR A 168 -20.84 -2.27 -3.12
CA TYR A 168 -20.01 -1.59 -4.10
C TYR A 168 -20.30 -2.15 -5.51
N ILE A 169 -20.72 -1.25 -6.44
CA ILE A 169 -21.04 -1.61 -7.82
C ILE A 169 -20.08 -0.86 -8.73
N GLY A 170 -19.25 -1.60 -9.45
CA GLY A 170 -18.23 -1.02 -10.34
C GLY A 170 -17.43 -2.09 -11.07
N GLY A 171 -16.33 -1.67 -11.69
CA GLY A 171 -15.36 -2.59 -12.27
C GLY A 171 -14.62 -3.35 -11.19
N VAL A 172 -14.41 -4.65 -11.36
CA VAL A 172 -13.70 -5.51 -10.41
C VAL A 172 -12.25 -5.08 -10.21
N GLU A 173 -11.69 -4.38 -11.19
CA GLU A 173 -10.33 -3.82 -11.15
C GLU A 173 -10.14 -2.68 -10.16
N HIS A 174 -11.22 -2.13 -9.61
CA HIS A 174 -11.20 -1.05 -8.62
C HIS A 174 -11.56 -1.51 -7.20
N ALA A 175 -11.83 -2.80 -7.00
CA ALA A 175 -12.29 -3.35 -5.73
C ALA A 175 -11.21 -4.14 -5.00
#